data_f89d393ef0d1b9447190db7c299c87fa
#
_entry.id   f89d393ef0d1b9447190db7c299c87fa
#
_cell.length_a   1.000
_cell.length_b   1.000
_cell.length_c   1.000
_cell.angle_alpha   90.00
_cell.angle_beta   90.00
_cell.angle_gamma   90.00
#
_symmetry.space_group_name_H-M   'P 1'
#
loop_
_entity.id
_entity.type
_entity.pdbx_description
1 polymer ?
#
loop_
_entity_poly.entity_id
_entity_poly.type
_entity_poly.pdbx_seq_one_letter_code
_entity_poly.pdbx_strand_id
1 'polypeptide(L)'
;LTLPHVQHPSLYCFYNIGIHNLPQLVHKVAGKYENLAKMLSQEFDEPEIEEIWSVVNRLPVIQVQLEVKGQKLNLSPSSQDYVTVRQNSEVTVSVTIRRKNRPGREGLKCHSPKFPKPKDEAWLIVIGNSDTRELLALKRVGGVRGSVTHSLVLVPEEVGKVQLSLYQVAANQIC
;
A
#
# COMPACT_ATOMS: atom_id res chain seq x y z
N LEU A 1 14.34 0.63 -5.22
CA LEU A 1 13.91 -0.77 -5.12
C LEU A 1 14.96 -1.53 -4.35
N THR A 2 14.57 -2.17 -3.24
CA THR A 2 15.46 -3.00 -2.42
C THR A 2 15.16 -4.49 -2.61
N LEU A 3 14.86 -4.88 -3.84
CA LEU A 3 14.80 -6.31 -4.20
C LEU A 3 16.22 -6.86 -4.28
N PRO A 4 16.44 -8.14 -3.90
CA PRO A 4 17.73 -8.80 -4.09
C PRO A 4 18.18 -8.67 -5.55
N HIS A 5 19.50 -8.59 -5.78
CA HIS A 5 20.13 -8.51 -7.09
C HIS A 5 19.75 -7.32 -7.97
N VAL A 6 18.65 -6.60 -7.67
CA VAL A 6 18.20 -5.45 -8.46
C VAL A 6 19.04 -4.21 -8.14
N GLN A 7 19.94 -3.88 -9.05
CA GLN A 7 20.75 -2.66 -9.01
C GLN A 7 20.22 -1.63 -10.00
N HIS A 8 20.80 -0.42 -9.98
CA HIS A 8 20.35 0.67 -10.86
C HIS A 8 20.33 0.30 -12.36
N PRO A 9 21.32 -0.40 -12.92
CA PRO A 9 21.28 -0.83 -14.32
C PRO A 9 20.10 -1.77 -14.61
N SER A 10 19.83 -2.73 -13.73
CA SER A 10 18.77 -3.74 -13.91
C SER A 10 17.35 -3.17 -13.79
N LEU A 11 17.19 -1.91 -13.39
CA LEU A 11 15.86 -1.28 -13.33
C LEU A 11 15.21 -1.14 -14.71
N TYR A 12 16.01 -1.06 -15.78
CA TYR A 12 15.49 -0.95 -17.14
C TYR A 12 14.63 -2.14 -17.55
N CYS A 13 14.94 -3.36 -17.06
CA CYS A 13 14.11 -4.52 -17.38
C CYS A 13 12.68 -4.37 -16.85
N PHE A 14 12.51 -3.76 -15.67
CA PHE A 14 11.18 -3.48 -15.10
C PHE A 14 10.46 -2.36 -15.85
N TYR A 15 11.16 -1.28 -16.19
CA TYR A 15 10.57 -0.18 -16.96
C TYR A 15 10.11 -0.61 -18.35
N ASN A 16 10.90 -1.43 -19.05
CA ASN A 16 10.57 -1.92 -20.39
C ASN A 16 9.28 -2.75 -20.41
N ILE A 17 8.95 -3.43 -19.31
CA ILE A 17 7.71 -4.19 -19.17
C ILE A 17 6.61 -3.39 -18.44
N GLY A 18 6.79 -2.05 -18.26
CA GLY A 18 5.81 -1.15 -17.68
C GLY A 18 5.61 -1.36 -16.16
N ILE A 19 6.68 -1.71 -15.44
CA ILE A 19 6.68 -1.81 -13.98
C ILE A 19 7.50 -0.65 -13.40
N HIS A 20 6.84 0.29 -12.75
CA HIS A 20 7.44 1.48 -12.15
C HIS A 20 7.45 1.45 -10.62
N ASN A 21 6.72 0.53 -10.01
CA ASN A 21 6.63 0.40 -8.56
C ASN A 21 6.31 -1.04 -8.15
N LEU A 22 6.50 -1.34 -6.86
CA LEU A 22 6.27 -2.69 -6.30
C LEU A 22 4.80 -3.16 -6.41
N PRO A 23 3.77 -2.34 -6.16
CA PRO A 23 2.38 -2.76 -6.39
C PRO A 23 2.12 -3.25 -7.81
N GLN A 24 2.68 -2.58 -8.82
CA GLN A 24 2.55 -3.04 -10.22
C GLN A 24 3.25 -4.38 -10.45
N LEU A 25 4.45 -4.57 -9.86
CA LEU A 25 5.15 -5.87 -9.92
C LEU A 25 4.30 -6.97 -9.30
N VAL A 26 3.82 -6.78 -8.08
CA VAL A 26 2.96 -7.76 -7.37
C VAL A 26 1.70 -8.08 -8.17
N HIS A 27 1.07 -7.08 -8.76
CA HIS A 27 -0.11 -7.26 -9.60
C HIS A 27 0.18 -8.09 -10.86
N LYS A 28 1.29 -7.79 -11.57
CA LYS A 28 1.68 -8.53 -12.79
C LYS A 28 2.10 -9.97 -12.49
N VAL A 29 2.82 -10.17 -11.40
CA VAL A 29 3.23 -11.51 -10.95
C VAL A 29 2.02 -12.36 -10.54
N ALA A 30 0.98 -11.74 -9.99
CA ALA A 30 -0.28 -12.39 -9.60
C ALA A 30 -0.09 -13.64 -8.71
N GLY A 31 0.95 -13.65 -7.86
CA GLY A 31 1.27 -14.76 -6.97
C GLY A 31 1.78 -16.03 -7.67
N LYS A 32 2.29 -15.92 -8.90
CA LYS A 32 2.83 -17.06 -9.67
C LYS A 32 4.30 -16.86 -10.01
N TYR A 33 5.13 -17.83 -9.64
CA TYR A 33 6.57 -17.82 -9.93
C TYR A 33 6.86 -17.73 -11.43
N GLU A 34 6.11 -18.48 -12.23
CA GLU A 34 6.30 -18.57 -13.68
C GLU A 34 6.14 -17.19 -14.37
N ASN A 35 5.25 -16.34 -13.84
CA ASN A 35 5.09 -15.00 -14.37
C ASN A 35 6.33 -14.14 -14.09
N LEU A 36 6.90 -14.25 -12.89
CA LEU A 36 8.12 -13.52 -12.53
C LEU A 36 9.31 -14.03 -13.35
N ALA A 37 9.50 -15.35 -13.43
CA ALA A 37 10.57 -15.96 -14.18
C ALA A 37 10.54 -15.55 -15.67
N LYS A 38 9.36 -15.60 -16.30
CA LYS A 38 9.19 -15.16 -17.69
C LYS A 38 9.56 -13.67 -17.90
N MET A 39 9.28 -12.83 -16.91
CA MET A 39 9.58 -11.39 -17.00
C MET A 39 11.08 -11.09 -16.82
N LEU A 40 11.78 -11.87 -16.01
CA LEU A 40 13.14 -11.54 -15.57
C LEU A 40 14.22 -12.43 -16.17
N SER A 41 13.89 -13.51 -16.88
CA SER A 41 14.84 -14.49 -17.41
C SER A 41 15.85 -13.95 -18.43
N GLN A 42 15.65 -12.75 -18.97
CA GLN A 42 16.61 -12.10 -19.87
C GLN A 42 17.72 -11.35 -19.12
N GLU A 43 17.51 -10.99 -17.88
CA GLU A 43 18.42 -10.13 -17.10
C GLU A 43 19.01 -10.84 -15.88
N PHE A 44 18.29 -11.83 -15.33
CA PHE A 44 18.65 -12.53 -14.11
C PHE A 44 18.69 -14.04 -14.35
N ASP A 45 19.57 -14.73 -13.66
CA ASP A 45 19.60 -16.18 -13.64
C ASP A 45 18.53 -16.79 -12.71
N GLU A 46 18.32 -18.10 -12.78
CA GLU A 46 17.27 -18.77 -12.03
C GLU A 46 17.43 -18.62 -10.50
N PRO A 47 18.62 -18.79 -9.89
CA PRO A 47 18.82 -18.55 -8.47
C PRO A 47 18.49 -17.11 -8.04
N GLU A 48 18.88 -16.12 -8.84
CA GLU A 48 18.57 -14.71 -8.55
C GLU A 48 17.06 -14.44 -8.60
N ILE A 49 16.36 -15.03 -9.58
CA ILE A 49 14.90 -14.94 -9.70
C ILE A 49 14.21 -15.60 -8.51
N GLU A 50 14.70 -16.73 -8.01
CA GLU A 50 14.18 -17.38 -6.81
C GLU A 50 14.33 -16.49 -5.57
N GLU A 51 15.46 -15.81 -5.40
CA GLU A 51 15.67 -14.88 -4.30
C GLU A 51 14.73 -13.66 -4.41
N ILE A 52 14.59 -13.07 -5.60
CA ILE A 52 13.62 -12.01 -5.87
C ILE A 52 12.19 -12.49 -5.54
N TRP A 53 11.83 -13.69 -5.98
CA TRP A 53 10.54 -14.30 -5.70
C TRP A 53 10.28 -14.47 -4.21
N SER A 54 11.29 -14.91 -3.46
CA SER A 54 11.18 -15.07 -2.01
C SER A 54 10.75 -13.79 -1.29
N VAL A 55 11.10 -12.63 -1.82
CA VAL A 55 10.70 -11.31 -1.31
C VAL A 55 9.34 -10.89 -1.85
N VAL A 56 9.17 -10.93 -3.17
CA VAL A 56 7.93 -10.48 -3.86
C VAL A 56 6.70 -11.23 -3.37
N ASN A 57 6.81 -12.55 -3.21
CA ASN A 57 5.70 -13.39 -2.75
C ASN A 57 5.26 -13.11 -1.30
N ARG A 58 6.12 -12.48 -0.50
CA ARG A 58 5.82 -12.08 0.88
C ARG A 58 5.26 -10.67 1.02
N LEU A 59 5.37 -9.86 -0.04
CA LEU A 59 4.83 -8.50 -0.02
C LEU A 59 3.32 -8.52 0.26
N PRO A 60 2.82 -7.67 1.16
CA PRO A 60 1.41 -7.65 1.50
C PRO A 60 0.57 -7.11 0.35
N VAL A 61 -0.47 -7.84 0.01
CA VAL A 61 -1.52 -7.37 -0.91
C VAL A 61 -2.66 -6.82 -0.06
N ILE A 62 -2.80 -5.51 -0.06
CA ILE A 62 -3.73 -4.79 0.81
C ILE A 62 -4.90 -4.24 -0.01
N GLN A 63 -6.09 -4.40 0.54
CA GLN A 63 -7.31 -3.73 0.09
C GLN A 63 -7.76 -2.78 1.19
N VAL A 64 -8.11 -1.56 0.80
CA VAL A 64 -8.66 -0.54 1.70
C VAL A 64 -10.12 -0.30 1.37
N GLN A 65 -10.94 -0.13 2.40
CA GLN A 65 -12.34 0.27 2.29
C GLN A 65 -12.59 1.44 3.24
N LEU A 66 -13.25 2.45 2.72
CA LEU A 66 -13.71 3.64 3.46
C LEU A 66 -15.20 3.55 3.74
N GLU A 67 -15.57 4.00 4.95
CA GLU A 67 -16.96 4.18 5.34
C GLU A 67 -17.10 5.46 6.14
N VAL A 68 -18.07 6.28 5.77
CA VAL A 68 -18.41 7.52 6.48
C VAL A 68 -19.92 7.50 6.76
N LYS A 69 -20.32 7.68 8.03
CA LYS A 69 -21.73 7.63 8.45
C LYS A 69 -22.49 6.39 7.97
N GLY A 70 -21.84 5.21 7.96
CA GLY A 70 -22.44 3.96 7.47
C GLY A 70 -22.46 3.80 5.95
N GLN A 71 -22.05 4.82 5.18
CA GLN A 71 -21.96 4.75 3.73
C GLN A 71 -20.55 4.31 3.30
N LYS A 72 -20.46 3.22 2.56
CA LYS A 72 -19.21 2.79 1.93
C LYS A 72 -18.90 3.65 0.71
N LEU A 73 -17.67 4.13 0.64
CA LEU A 73 -17.22 4.98 -0.45
C LEU A 73 -16.33 4.18 -1.42
N ASN A 74 -16.50 4.46 -2.70
CA ASN A 74 -15.65 3.91 -3.73
C ASN A 74 -14.37 4.75 -3.85
N LEU A 75 -13.20 4.12 -3.68
CA LEU A 75 -11.89 4.76 -3.75
C LEU A 75 -11.31 4.86 -5.17
N SER A 76 -12.10 4.56 -6.19
CA SER A 76 -11.66 4.74 -7.57
C SER A 76 -11.42 6.23 -7.86
N PRO A 77 -10.35 6.59 -8.59
CA PRO A 77 -10.11 7.98 -9.02
C PRO A 77 -11.25 8.58 -9.85
N SER A 78 -12.03 7.72 -10.51
CA SER A 78 -13.22 8.12 -11.30
C SER A 78 -14.51 8.17 -10.49
N SER A 79 -14.48 7.80 -9.20
CA SER A 79 -15.67 7.86 -8.35
C SER A 79 -16.08 9.29 -8.09
N GLN A 80 -17.38 9.53 -8.15
CA GLN A 80 -18.00 10.80 -7.76
C GLN A 80 -18.78 10.66 -6.43
N ASP A 81 -18.46 9.62 -5.64
CA ASP A 81 -19.11 9.43 -4.36
C ASP A 81 -18.82 10.60 -3.43
N TYR A 82 -19.85 11.10 -2.77
CA TYR A 82 -19.71 12.15 -1.77
C TYR A 82 -20.62 11.90 -0.58
N VAL A 83 -20.24 12.45 0.56
CA VAL A 83 -21.03 12.40 1.79
C VAL A 83 -21.28 13.82 2.28
N THR A 84 -22.54 14.15 2.52
CA THR A 84 -22.90 15.44 3.09
C THR A 84 -22.67 15.42 4.60
N VAL A 85 -21.90 16.38 5.07
CA VAL A 85 -21.55 16.56 6.48
C VAL A 85 -21.84 17.98 6.92
N ARG A 86 -22.01 18.18 8.24
CA ARG A 86 -22.21 19.51 8.81
C ARG A 86 -20.85 20.17 9.05
N GLN A 87 -20.73 21.44 8.70
CA GLN A 87 -19.56 22.26 9.03
C GLN A 87 -19.31 22.29 10.54
N ASN A 88 -18.04 22.33 10.94
CA ASN A 88 -17.57 22.39 12.34
C ASN A 88 -18.14 21.27 13.23
N SER A 89 -18.45 20.11 12.64
CA SER A 89 -18.87 18.93 13.38
C SER A 89 -17.90 17.78 13.16
N GLU A 90 -17.66 16.98 14.19
CA GLU A 90 -16.83 15.78 14.08
C GLU A 90 -17.46 14.77 13.11
N VAL A 91 -16.67 14.32 12.18
CA VAL A 91 -17.01 13.27 11.21
C VAL A 91 -16.06 12.10 11.38
N THR A 92 -16.60 10.96 11.76
CA THR A 92 -15.81 9.73 11.87
C THR A 92 -15.72 9.06 10.49
N VAL A 93 -14.48 8.85 10.06
CA VAL A 93 -14.12 8.07 8.87
C VAL A 93 -13.58 6.73 9.33
N SER A 94 -14.28 5.65 8.99
CA SER A 94 -13.84 4.29 9.27
C SER A 94 -13.04 3.75 8.09
N VAL A 95 -11.78 3.39 8.33
CA VAL A 95 -10.87 2.83 7.34
C VAL A 95 -10.62 1.38 7.67
N THR A 96 -11.11 0.48 6.82
CA THR A 96 -10.86 -0.95 6.95
C THR A 96 -9.73 -1.36 6.02
N ILE A 97 -8.67 -1.92 6.60
CA ILE A 97 -7.53 -2.48 5.87
C ILE A 97 -7.66 -4.00 5.89
N ARG A 98 -7.67 -4.61 4.74
CA ARG A 98 -7.75 -6.06 4.59
C ARG A 98 -6.57 -6.61 3.81
N ARG A 99 -5.84 -7.56 4.41
CA ARG A 99 -4.81 -8.31 3.71
C ARG A 99 -5.44 -9.43 2.90
N LYS A 100 -5.07 -9.55 1.63
CA LYS A 100 -5.56 -10.58 0.70
C LYS A 100 -4.72 -11.84 0.69
N ASN A 101 -3.40 -11.70 0.88
CA ASN A 101 -2.48 -12.83 0.92
C ASN A 101 -2.11 -13.19 2.36
N ARG A 102 -1.69 -14.44 2.57
CA ARG A 102 -1.22 -14.89 3.88
C ARG A 102 0.18 -14.31 4.16
N PRO A 103 0.47 -13.91 5.40
CA PRO A 103 1.84 -13.60 5.81
C PRO A 103 2.74 -14.83 5.63
N GLY A 104 4.01 -14.60 5.29
CA GLY A 104 5.02 -15.66 5.25
C GLY A 104 5.29 -16.29 6.62
N ARG A 105 6.17 -17.30 6.67
CA ARG A 105 6.54 -18.01 7.92
C ARG A 105 7.09 -17.09 9.01
N GLU A 106 7.80 -16.02 8.62
CA GLU A 106 8.34 -15.01 9.54
C GLU A 106 7.27 -14.03 10.07
N GLY A 107 6.00 -14.26 9.74
CA GLY A 107 4.88 -13.45 10.19
C GLY A 107 4.82 -12.10 9.47
N LEU A 108 4.74 -11.02 10.24
CA LEU A 108 4.59 -9.64 9.74
C LEU A 108 5.94 -8.89 9.78
N LYS A 109 7.03 -9.54 9.35
CA LYS A 109 8.35 -8.91 9.22
C LYS A 109 8.54 -8.30 7.85
N CYS A 110 9.19 -7.14 7.81
CA CYS A 110 9.60 -6.51 6.56
C CYS A 110 10.92 -7.10 6.06
N HIS A 111 11.08 -7.14 4.74
CA HIS A 111 12.39 -7.40 4.15
C HIS A 111 13.25 -6.14 4.30
N SER A 112 14.16 -6.16 5.25
CA SER A 112 15.02 -5.01 5.58
C SER A 112 16.47 -5.46 5.88
N PRO A 113 17.18 -6.05 4.89
CA PRO A 113 18.49 -6.68 5.11
C PRO A 113 19.58 -5.70 5.55
N LYS A 114 19.43 -4.42 5.23
CA LYS A 114 20.36 -3.35 5.59
C LYS A 114 20.17 -2.80 7.01
N PHE A 115 19.09 -3.18 7.68
CA PHE A 115 18.83 -2.76 9.05
C PHE A 115 19.39 -3.76 10.07
N PRO A 116 20.04 -3.29 11.14
CA PRO A 116 20.65 -4.17 12.14
C PRO A 116 19.61 -4.98 12.94
N LYS A 117 18.35 -4.54 12.99
CA LYS A 117 17.27 -5.22 13.70
C LYS A 117 16.09 -5.49 12.76
N PRO A 118 15.44 -6.67 12.87
CA PRO A 118 14.24 -6.94 12.09
C PRO A 118 13.18 -5.85 12.31
N LYS A 119 12.56 -5.42 11.22
CA LYS A 119 11.47 -4.43 11.22
C LYS A 119 10.12 -5.14 11.12
N ASP A 120 9.17 -4.68 11.91
CA ASP A 120 7.78 -5.12 11.80
C ASP A 120 7.05 -4.33 10.72
N GLU A 121 6.12 -5.01 10.04
CA GLU A 121 5.20 -4.37 9.10
C GLU A 121 4.39 -3.28 9.81
N ALA A 122 4.34 -2.09 9.23
CA ALA A 122 3.52 -1.00 9.72
C ALA A 122 3.02 -0.14 8.56
N TRP A 123 1.88 0.51 8.76
CA TRP A 123 1.19 1.32 7.79
C TRP A 123 0.89 2.70 8.34
N LEU A 124 0.93 3.70 7.50
CA LEU A 124 0.41 5.02 7.79
C LEU A 124 -0.86 5.22 6.97
N ILE A 125 -1.95 5.53 7.65
CA ILE A 125 -3.20 5.97 7.04
C ILE A 125 -3.20 7.49 7.13
N VAL A 126 -3.31 8.14 5.98
CA VAL A 126 -3.24 9.59 5.86
C VAL A 126 -4.48 10.08 5.11
N ILE A 127 -5.20 11.01 5.67
CA ILE A 127 -6.27 11.75 4.97
C ILE A 127 -5.82 13.21 4.87
N GLY A 128 -5.86 13.75 3.67
CA GLY A 128 -5.48 15.12 3.39
C GLY A 128 -6.26 15.72 2.24
N ASN A 129 -6.22 17.03 2.16
CA ASN A 129 -6.69 17.80 1.03
C ASN A 129 -5.51 17.97 0.05
N SER A 130 -5.63 17.39 -1.15
CA SER A 130 -4.57 17.46 -2.17
C SER A 130 -4.42 18.85 -2.76
N ASP A 131 -5.49 19.65 -2.79
CA ASP A 131 -5.50 20.97 -3.40
C ASP A 131 -4.79 21.99 -2.49
N THR A 132 -5.09 21.95 -1.19
CA THR A 132 -4.46 22.82 -0.18
C THR A 132 -3.16 22.25 0.37
N ARG A 133 -2.85 20.96 0.11
CA ARG A 133 -1.73 20.20 0.69
C ARG A 133 -1.79 20.09 2.21
N GLU A 134 -2.97 20.10 2.76
CA GLU A 134 -3.21 20.04 4.19
C GLU A 134 -3.38 18.59 4.66
N LEU A 135 -2.70 18.25 5.76
CA LEU A 135 -2.87 16.99 6.46
C LEU A 135 -4.02 17.11 7.48
N LEU A 136 -5.10 16.36 7.24
CA LEU A 136 -6.29 16.39 8.10
C LEU A 136 -6.29 15.30 9.17
N ALA A 137 -5.80 14.11 8.83
CA ALA A 137 -5.67 13.02 9.78
C ALA A 137 -4.54 12.06 9.43
N LEU A 138 -3.85 11.56 10.47
CA LEU A 138 -2.77 10.59 10.36
C LEU A 138 -2.94 9.52 11.43
N LYS A 139 -2.82 8.26 11.05
CA LYS A 139 -2.80 7.14 11.99
C LYS A 139 -1.78 6.09 11.58
N ARG A 140 -0.93 5.70 12.52
CA ARG A 140 -0.05 4.54 12.35
C ARG A 140 -0.77 3.27 12.78
N VAL A 141 -0.68 2.25 11.94
CA VAL A 141 -1.27 0.93 12.14
C VAL A 141 -0.17 -0.11 12.07
N GLY A 142 -0.16 -1.08 12.96
CA GLY A 142 0.75 -2.22 12.90
C GLY A 142 0.44 -3.15 11.74
N GLY A 143 1.20 -4.24 11.63
CA GLY A 143 1.01 -5.22 10.58
C GLY A 143 -0.36 -5.87 10.61
N VAL A 144 -0.92 -6.11 9.43
CA VAL A 144 -2.28 -6.63 9.25
C VAL A 144 -2.23 -8.11 8.86
N ARG A 145 -2.75 -9.00 9.72
CA ARG A 145 -2.85 -10.45 9.44
C ARG A 145 -4.08 -10.81 8.59
N GLY A 146 -5.18 -10.13 8.79
CA GLY A 146 -6.45 -10.38 8.12
C GLY A 146 -7.15 -9.08 7.77
N SER A 147 -8.05 -8.62 8.67
CA SER A 147 -8.77 -7.35 8.51
C SER A 147 -8.71 -6.56 9.81
N VAL A 148 -8.53 -5.26 9.71
CA VAL A 148 -8.55 -4.33 10.84
C VAL A 148 -9.25 -3.05 10.42
N THR A 149 -10.06 -2.50 11.31
CA THR A 149 -10.75 -1.22 11.09
C THR A 149 -10.25 -0.19 12.09
N HIS A 150 -9.95 0.99 11.57
CA HIS A 150 -9.54 2.14 12.36
C HIS A 150 -10.43 3.33 12.05
N SER A 151 -10.75 4.10 13.09
CA SER A 151 -11.48 5.35 12.96
C SER A 151 -10.51 6.52 13.00
N LEU A 152 -10.73 7.46 12.09
CA LEU A 152 -10.14 8.80 12.07
C LEU A 152 -11.26 9.80 12.22
N VAL A 153 -11.00 10.89 12.94
CA VAL A 153 -11.97 11.97 13.13
C VAL A 153 -11.50 13.17 12.34
N LEU A 154 -12.40 13.74 11.56
CA LEU A 154 -12.20 14.96 10.78
C LEU A 154 -13.21 16.02 11.24
N VAL A 155 -12.82 17.28 11.21
CA VAL A 155 -13.71 18.42 11.44
C VAL A 155 -13.65 19.29 10.19
N PRO A 156 -14.65 19.19 9.29
CA PRO A 156 -14.71 20.04 8.11
C PRO A 156 -14.99 21.50 8.49
N GLU A 157 -14.06 22.39 8.17
CA GLU A 157 -14.18 23.83 8.48
C GLU A 157 -14.72 24.62 7.29
N GLU A 158 -14.56 24.09 6.07
CA GLU A 158 -14.99 24.77 4.84
C GLU A 158 -16.43 24.41 4.45
N VAL A 159 -17.11 25.37 3.84
CA VAL A 159 -18.43 25.18 3.22
C VAL A 159 -18.24 24.91 1.73
N GLY A 160 -18.90 23.89 1.22
CA GLY A 160 -18.87 23.57 -0.19
C GLY A 160 -18.42 22.13 -0.44
N LYS A 161 -18.00 21.85 -1.67
CA LYS A 161 -17.50 20.52 -2.09
C LYS A 161 -15.99 20.47 -1.94
N VAL A 162 -15.51 19.67 -1.01
CA VAL A 162 -14.08 19.45 -0.77
C VAL A 162 -13.70 18.05 -1.22
N GLN A 163 -12.61 17.93 -1.96
CA GLN A 163 -12.04 16.65 -2.38
C GLN A 163 -10.93 16.23 -1.41
N LEU A 164 -11.14 15.11 -0.74
CA LEU A 164 -10.15 14.54 0.17
C LEU A 164 -9.50 13.30 -0.45
N SER A 165 -8.22 13.15 -0.19
CA SER A 165 -7.44 11.99 -0.63
C SER A 165 -7.07 11.12 0.56
N LEU A 166 -7.24 9.81 0.40
CA LEU A 166 -6.74 8.80 1.32
C LEU A 166 -5.45 8.20 0.77
N TYR A 167 -4.40 8.27 1.55
CA TYR A 167 -3.13 7.61 1.25
C TYR A 167 -2.87 6.51 2.28
N GLN A 168 -2.49 5.35 1.79
CA GLN A 168 -1.95 4.29 2.61
C GLN A 168 -0.48 4.09 2.25
N VAL A 169 0.39 4.35 3.21
CA VAL A 169 1.84 4.29 3.02
C VAL A 169 2.42 3.21 3.92
N ALA A 170 3.24 2.35 3.34
CA ALA A 170 4.01 1.38 4.10
C ALA A 170 5.11 2.11 4.90
N ALA A 171 5.02 2.09 6.21
CA ALA A 171 5.95 2.81 7.08
C ALA A 171 7.33 2.15 7.19
N ASN A 172 7.42 0.83 6.98
CA ASN A 172 8.64 0.06 7.21
C ASN A 172 8.86 -1.04 6.16
N GLN A 173 8.26 -0.97 4.97
CA GLN A 173 8.23 -2.14 4.09
C GLN A 173 9.48 -2.36 3.25
N ILE A 174 10.25 -1.33 3.00
CA ILE A 174 11.44 -1.45 2.17
C ILE A 174 12.39 -0.33 2.55
N CYS A 175 13.43 -0.68 3.23
CA CYS A 175 14.56 0.22 3.45
C CYS A 175 15.81 -0.34 2.80
#